data_24ad8297cf2a34cb1a34ac4850ea9c92
#
_entry.id   24ad8297cf2a34cb1a34ac4850ea9c92
#
_cell.length_a   1.000
_cell.length_b   1.000
_cell.length_c   1.000
_cell.angle_alpha   90.00
_cell.angle_beta   90.00
_cell.angle_gamma   90.00
#
_symmetry.space_group_name_H-M   'P 1'
#
loop_
_entity.id
_entity.type
_entity.pdbx_description
1 polymer ?
#
loop_
_entity_poly.entity_id
_entity_poly.type
_entity_poly.pdbx_seq_one_letter_code
_entity_poly.pdbx_strand_id
1 'polypeptide(L)'
;MQRIKSFEVDHTKLEPGFYISRIDGDVVTYDMRFCKPNTGVVLDNETMHTVEHMIATFMRNSEIADSVVYFGPMGCQTGFYLLVRDSIKPERVVEVLRGALNDTLLQNGAVFGASAVECGNYRSLDLGKAKTACGEYLKILKGVNKYQ
;
A
#
# COMPACT_ATOMS: atom_id res chain seq x y z
N MET A 1 29.28 8.35 -0.29
CA MET A 1 27.97 8.03 -0.88
C MET A 1 26.89 8.72 -0.05
N GLN A 2 25.92 9.34 -0.71
CA GLN A 2 24.83 10.04 -0.04
C GLN A 2 23.72 9.06 0.39
N ARG A 3 23.16 9.24 1.60
CA ARG A 3 22.04 8.39 2.06
C ARG A 3 20.79 8.71 1.25
N ILE A 4 20.01 7.68 0.92
CA ILE A 4 18.70 7.86 0.25
C ILE A 4 17.64 8.23 1.30
N LYS A 5 16.58 8.91 0.85
CA LYS A 5 15.52 9.43 1.73
C LYS A 5 14.87 8.35 2.61
N SER A 6 14.68 7.15 2.08
CA SER A 6 14.07 6.07 2.86
C SER A 6 14.92 5.62 4.06
N PHE A 7 16.24 5.89 4.05
CA PHE A 7 17.12 5.58 5.17
C PHE A 7 17.25 6.72 6.18
N GLU A 8 16.71 7.90 5.87
CA GLU A 8 16.72 9.06 6.78
C GLU A 8 15.57 9.01 7.79
N VAL A 9 14.52 8.24 7.51
CA VAL A 9 13.40 8.04 8.45
C VAL A 9 13.87 7.20 9.62
N ASP A 10 13.56 7.63 10.85
CA ASP A 10 13.89 6.87 12.05
C ASP A 10 12.88 5.72 12.26
N HIS A 11 13.25 4.52 11.78
CA HIS A 11 12.41 3.33 11.85
C HIS A 11 12.21 2.81 13.29
N THR A 12 12.98 3.30 14.27
CA THR A 12 12.77 2.93 15.68
C THR A 12 11.56 3.64 16.28
N LYS A 13 11.12 4.74 15.67
CA LYS A 13 10.00 5.58 16.13
C LYS A 13 8.77 5.47 15.24
N LEU A 14 8.89 4.84 14.09
CA LEU A 14 7.83 4.75 13.10
C LEU A 14 6.74 3.78 13.55
N GLU A 15 5.50 4.27 13.62
CA GLU A 15 4.32 3.47 13.95
C GLU A 15 3.53 3.11 12.69
N PRO A 16 2.70 2.06 12.72
CA PRO A 16 1.74 1.82 11.64
C PRO A 16 0.89 3.07 11.36
N GLY A 17 0.68 3.36 10.09
CA GLY A 17 -0.04 4.57 9.70
C GLY A 17 0.08 4.86 8.21
N PHE A 18 -0.14 6.12 7.87
CA PHE A 18 -0.10 6.62 6.50
C PHE A 18 0.62 7.98 6.50
N TYR A 19 1.75 8.06 5.82
CA TYR A 19 2.64 9.21 5.91
C TYR A 19 3.09 9.67 4.52
N ILE A 20 3.37 10.97 4.39
CA ILE A 20 4.12 11.48 3.25
C ILE A 20 5.60 11.15 3.50
N SER A 21 6.15 10.25 2.69
CA SER A 21 7.54 9.81 2.78
C SER A 21 8.49 10.78 2.10
N ARG A 22 8.16 11.17 0.86
CA ARG A 22 8.97 12.10 0.06
C ARG A 22 8.15 12.70 -1.06
N ILE A 23 8.65 13.80 -1.60
CA ILE A 23 8.07 14.47 -2.77
C ILE A 23 9.19 14.64 -3.80
N ASP A 24 8.95 14.13 -5.00
CA ASP A 24 9.85 14.24 -6.14
C ASP A 24 9.11 14.94 -7.28
N GLY A 25 9.42 16.23 -7.50
CA GLY A 25 8.69 17.05 -8.47
C GLY A 25 7.20 17.11 -8.11
N ASP A 26 6.35 16.58 -8.99
CA ASP A 26 4.91 16.51 -8.79
C ASP A 26 4.43 15.15 -8.28
N VAL A 27 5.35 14.27 -7.88
CA VAL A 27 5.00 12.94 -7.35
C VAL A 27 5.19 12.89 -5.85
N VAL A 28 4.13 12.52 -5.13
CA VAL A 28 4.12 12.31 -3.69
C VAL A 28 4.20 10.81 -3.42
N THR A 29 5.19 10.37 -2.65
CA THR A 29 5.29 8.99 -2.19
C THR A 29 4.69 8.91 -0.79
N TYR A 30 3.63 8.11 -0.67
CA TYR A 30 3.02 7.79 0.62
C TYR A 30 3.58 6.49 1.17
N ASP A 31 3.94 6.52 2.45
CA ASP A 31 4.35 5.35 3.23
C ASP A 31 3.10 4.75 3.88
N MET A 32 2.69 3.60 3.40
CA MET A 32 1.57 2.83 3.96
C MET A 32 2.14 1.79 4.91
N ARG A 33 2.32 2.16 6.18
CA ARG A 33 2.96 1.28 7.15
C ARG A 33 1.93 0.39 7.82
N PHE A 34 1.99 -0.90 7.50
CA PHE A 34 1.07 -1.92 8.04
C PHE A 34 1.55 -2.49 9.37
N CYS A 35 2.85 -2.67 9.51
CA CYS A 35 3.46 -3.28 10.70
C CYS A 35 4.48 -2.33 11.31
N LYS A 36 4.58 -2.36 12.64
CA LYS A 36 5.64 -1.60 13.33
C LYS A 36 7.01 -2.21 12.95
N PRO A 37 7.95 -1.37 12.45
CA PRO A 37 9.26 -1.87 12.05
C PRO A 37 10.05 -2.52 13.20
N ASN A 38 10.85 -3.52 12.86
CA ASN A 38 11.80 -4.16 13.77
C ASN A 38 11.19 -4.87 14.98
N THR A 39 9.93 -5.31 14.87
CA THR A 39 9.27 -6.11 15.94
C THR A 39 9.27 -7.61 15.65
N GLY A 40 9.73 -8.01 14.46
CA GLY A 40 9.62 -9.39 13.99
C GLY A 40 8.27 -9.73 13.36
N VAL A 41 7.28 -8.84 13.48
CA VAL A 41 5.98 -9.00 12.81
C VAL A 41 6.06 -8.38 11.43
N VAL A 42 5.90 -9.21 10.39
CA VAL A 42 5.93 -8.79 9.00
C VAL A 42 4.78 -9.44 8.22
N LEU A 43 4.45 -8.86 7.06
CA LEU A 43 3.55 -9.48 6.10
C LEU A 43 4.33 -10.54 5.33
N ASP A 44 3.76 -11.74 5.17
CA ASP A 44 4.42 -12.75 4.34
C ASP A 44 4.33 -12.42 2.84
N ASN A 45 5.09 -13.13 2.03
CA ASN A 45 5.19 -12.85 0.60
C ASN A 45 3.84 -12.98 -0.13
N GLU A 46 3.05 -13.99 0.19
CA GLU A 46 1.73 -14.20 -0.41
C GLU A 46 0.77 -13.07 -0.08
N THR A 47 0.78 -12.61 1.17
CA THR A 47 -0.02 -11.46 1.62
C THR A 47 0.38 -10.21 0.86
N MET A 48 1.66 -9.90 0.82
CA MET A 48 2.16 -8.70 0.13
C MET A 48 1.87 -8.73 -1.36
N HIS A 49 2.12 -9.86 -2.00
CA HIS A 49 1.88 -10.04 -3.43
C HIS A 49 0.40 -9.86 -3.78
N THR A 50 -0.48 -10.43 -2.97
CA THR A 50 -1.93 -10.36 -3.22
C THR A 50 -2.48 -8.95 -2.95
N VAL A 51 -2.06 -8.31 -1.85
CA VAL A 51 -2.42 -6.91 -1.57
C VAL A 51 -1.96 -5.99 -2.72
N GLU A 52 -0.75 -6.22 -3.24
CA GLU A 52 -0.25 -5.45 -4.40
C GLU A 52 -1.21 -5.58 -5.58
N HIS A 53 -1.58 -6.80 -5.99
CA HIS A 53 -2.49 -7.02 -7.12
C HIS A 53 -3.84 -6.36 -6.92
N MET A 54 -4.43 -6.52 -5.74
CA MET A 54 -5.76 -6.00 -5.45
C MET A 54 -5.78 -4.48 -5.38
N ILE A 55 -4.91 -3.89 -4.57
CA ILE A 55 -4.90 -2.44 -4.36
C ILE A 55 -4.40 -1.69 -5.60
N ALA A 56 -3.37 -2.19 -6.28
CA ALA A 56 -2.91 -1.59 -7.53
C ALA A 56 -4.04 -1.53 -8.57
N THR A 57 -4.81 -2.61 -8.71
CA THR A 57 -5.92 -2.68 -9.65
C THR A 57 -7.04 -1.71 -9.27
N PHE A 58 -7.47 -1.71 -8.02
CA PHE A 58 -8.55 -0.80 -7.58
C PHE A 58 -8.13 0.66 -7.66
N MET A 59 -6.91 1.00 -7.28
CA MET A 59 -6.42 2.39 -7.37
C MET A 59 -6.34 2.87 -8.82
N ARG A 60 -5.88 2.02 -9.73
CA ARG A 60 -5.79 2.37 -11.16
C ARG A 60 -7.13 2.35 -11.89
N ASN A 61 -8.19 1.90 -11.24
CA ASN A 61 -9.56 1.95 -11.74
C ASN A 61 -10.45 2.92 -10.91
N SER A 62 -9.85 3.68 -10.02
CA SER A 62 -10.54 4.63 -9.15
C SER A 62 -10.76 5.98 -9.81
N GLU A 63 -11.46 6.88 -9.10
CA GLU A 63 -11.69 8.26 -9.55
C GLU A 63 -10.40 9.08 -9.70
N ILE A 64 -9.29 8.65 -9.08
CA ILE A 64 -7.99 9.30 -9.22
C ILE A 64 -7.01 8.50 -10.07
N ALA A 65 -7.50 7.56 -10.87
CA ALA A 65 -6.68 6.62 -11.66
C ALA A 65 -5.57 7.31 -12.46
N ASP A 66 -5.88 8.43 -13.13
CA ASP A 66 -4.93 9.17 -13.97
C ASP A 66 -3.78 9.78 -13.15
N SER A 67 -3.94 9.92 -11.86
CA SER A 67 -2.94 10.48 -10.94
C SER A 67 -2.16 9.42 -10.18
N VAL A 68 -2.55 8.15 -10.26
CA VAL A 68 -1.83 7.04 -9.62
C VAL A 68 -0.62 6.67 -10.46
N VAL A 69 0.56 6.78 -9.86
CA VAL A 69 1.84 6.51 -10.56
C VAL A 69 2.30 5.08 -10.29
N TYR A 70 2.23 4.63 -9.04
CA TYR A 70 2.72 3.30 -8.66
C TYR A 70 2.17 2.88 -7.29
N PHE A 71 1.98 1.58 -7.12
CA PHE A 71 1.75 0.95 -5.82
C PHE A 71 2.59 -0.32 -5.75
N GLY A 72 3.36 -0.48 -4.68
CA GLY A 72 4.20 -1.66 -4.54
C GLY A 72 4.69 -1.91 -3.13
N PRO A 73 5.16 -3.15 -2.85
CA PRO A 73 5.58 -3.54 -1.52
C PRO A 73 6.96 -3.01 -1.15
N MET A 74 7.18 -2.85 0.15
CA MET A 74 8.49 -2.56 0.71
C MET A 74 9.26 -3.87 0.92
N GLY A 75 10.57 -3.87 0.61
CA GLY A 75 11.42 -5.05 0.81
C GLY A 75 11.51 -5.53 2.26
N CYS A 76 11.27 -4.65 3.24
CA CYS A 76 11.25 -5.01 4.67
C CYS A 76 9.98 -5.74 5.11
N GLN A 77 8.99 -5.86 4.24
CA GLN A 77 7.71 -6.55 4.48
C GLN A 77 6.83 -5.91 5.57
N THR A 78 7.02 -4.63 5.87
CA THR A 78 6.22 -3.92 6.87
C THR A 78 5.20 -2.95 6.27
N GLY A 79 5.16 -2.81 4.95
CA GLY A 79 4.18 -1.95 4.30
C GLY A 79 4.37 -1.82 2.80
N PHE A 80 3.75 -0.77 2.26
CA PHE A 80 3.72 -0.49 0.82
C PHE A 80 4.00 0.98 0.56
N TYR A 81 4.42 1.29 -0.66
CA TYR A 81 4.48 2.66 -1.17
C TYR A 81 3.37 2.90 -2.18
N LEU A 82 2.69 4.02 -2.04
CA LEU A 82 1.72 4.53 -2.99
C LEU A 82 2.22 5.87 -3.51
N LEU A 83 2.40 5.98 -4.81
CA LEU A 83 2.86 7.19 -5.48
C LEU A 83 1.71 7.82 -6.25
N VAL A 84 1.42 9.08 -5.96
CA VAL A 84 0.29 9.82 -6.55
C VAL A 84 0.77 11.23 -6.93
N ARG A 85 0.20 11.78 -8.01
CA ARG A 85 0.47 13.17 -8.39
C ARG A 85 0.00 14.14 -7.29
N ASP A 86 0.73 15.23 -7.10
CA ASP A 86 0.47 16.20 -6.03
C ASP A 86 -0.81 17.02 -6.26
N SER A 87 -1.43 16.93 -7.44
CA SER A 87 -2.72 17.53 -7.75
C SER A 87 -3.87 16.94 -6.91
N ILE A 88 -3.68 15.74 -6.34
CA ILE A 88 -4.65 15.09 -5.47
C ILE A 88 -4.26 15.35 -4.02
N LYS A 89 -5.17 15.94 -3.24
CA LYS A 89 -4.92 16.21 -1.82
C LYS A 89 -4.80 14.92 -1.01
N PRO A 90 -3.97 14.86 0.03
CA PRO A 90 -3.79 13.67 0.86
C PRO A 90 -5.10 13.10 1.40
N GLU A 91 -6.04 13.94 1.81
CA GLU A 91 -7.36 13.51 2.31
C GLU A 91 -8.14 12.73 1.26
N ARG A 92 -8.06 13.18 -0.01
CA ARG A 92 -8.71 12.49 -1.12
C ARG A 92 -8.03 11.17 -1.44
N VAL A 93 -6.70 11.11 -1.36
CA VAL A 93 -5.94 9.87 -1.53
C VAL A 93 -6.39 8.83 -0.50
N VAL A 94 -6.48 9.22 0.77
CA VAL A 94 -6.92 8.33 1.86
C VAL A 94 -8.36 7.86 1.65
N GLU A 95 -9.26 8.74 1.23
CA GLU A 95 -10.65 8.38 0.96
C GLU A 95 -10.75 7.31 -0.14
N VAL A 96 -10.06 7.51 -1.25
CA VAL A 96 -10.03 6.55 -2.37
C VAL A 96 -9.35 5.24 -1.94
N LEU A 97 -8.27 5.32 -1.18
CA LEU A 97 -7.58 4.15 -0.65
C LEU A 97 -8.48 3.33 0.28
N ARG A 98 -9.25 3.96 1.16
CA ARG A 98 -10.25 3.27 1.98
C ARG A 98 -11.25 2.52 1.13
N GLY A 99 -11.70 3.12 0.04
CA GLY A 99 -12.57 2.46 -0.93
C GLY A 99 -11.93 1.20 -1.51
N ALA A 100 -10.68 1.30 -1.96
CA ALA A 100 -9.94 0.16 -2.52
C ALA A 100 -9.74 -0.97 -1.49
N LEU A 101 -9.44 -0.63 -0.25
CA LEU A 101 -9.31 -1.62 0.84
C LEU A 101 -10.64 -2.31 1.13
N ASN A 102 -11.74 -1.54 1.20
CA ASN A 102 -13.08 -2.11 1.38
C ASN A 102 -13.49 -3.01 0.21
N ASP A 103 -13.21 -2.60 -1.01
CA ASP A 103 -13.50 -3.41 -2.20
C ASP A 103 -12.72 -4.73 -2.18
N THR A 104 -11.49 -4.73 -1.67
CA THR A 104 -10.73 -5.95 -1.45
C THR A 104 -11.42 -6.88 -0.46
N LEU A 105 -11.96 -6.34 0.64
CA LEU A 105 -12.71 -7.12 1.62
C LEU A 105 -13.97 -7.74 1.03
N LEU A 106 -14.61 -7.07 0.07
CA LEU A 106 -15.83 -7.53 -0.58
C LEU A 106 -15.57 -8.45 -1.77
N GLN A 107 -14.32 -8.57 -2.22
CA GLN A 107 -13.98 -9.40 -3.37
C GLN A 107 -14.33 -10.86 -3.13
N ASN A 108 -15.09 -11.45 -4.05
CA ASN A 108 -15.41 -12.86 -4.08
C ASN A 108 -14.88 -13.44 -5.39
N GLY A 109 -14.11 -14.52 -5.33
CA GLY A 109 -13.56 -15.17 -6.51
C GLY A 109 -12.06 -14.95 -6.67
N ALA A 110 -11.61 -14.76 -7.91
CA ALA A 110 -10.19 -14.73 -8.22
C ALA A 110 -9.51 -13.39 -7.83
N VAL A 111 -8.24 -13.49 -7.51
CA VAL A 111 -7.34 -12.33 -7.42
C VAL A 111 -7.13 -11.78 -8.83
N PHE A 112 -7.07 -10.46 -8.97
CA PHE A 112 -6.75 -9.84 -10.26
C PHE A 112 -5.34 -10.23 -10.73
N GLY A 113 -5.20 -10.51 -12.01
CA GLY A 113 -3.92 -10.87 -12.59
C GLY A 113 -3.36 -12.23 -12.17
N ALA A 114 -4.21 -13.16 -11.75
CA ALA A 114 -3.81 -14.45 -11.20
C ALA A 114 -3.61 -15.52 -12.30
N SER A 115 -2.89 -15.18 -13.37
CA SER A 115 -2.57 -16.13 -14.44
C SER A 115 -1.08 -16.06 -14.80
N ALA A 116 -0.59 -17.12 -15.39
CA ALA A 116 0.80 -17.20 -15.84
C ALA A 116 1.15 -16.14 -16.90
N VAL A 117 0.15 -15.68 -17.66
CA VAL A 117 0.34 -14.62 -18.67
C VAL A 117 0.49 -13.25 -18.01
N GLU A 118 -0.25 -13.00 -16.93
CA GLU A 118 -0.34 -11.69 -16.29
C GLU A 118 0.69 -11.47 -15.18
N CYS A 119 1.20 -12.54 -14.58
CA CYS A 119 2.06 -12.45 -13.40
C CYS A 119 3.20 -13.47 -13.48
N GLY A 120 4.38 -13.04 -13.08
CA GLY A 120 5.58 -13.88 -13.06
C GLY A 120 5.58 -14.96 -11.98
N ASN A 121 4.69 -14.87 -10.99
CA ASN A 121 4.56 -15.84 -9.90
C ASN A 121 3.10 -15.95 -9.42
N TYR A 122 2.19 -16.24 -10.34
CA TYR A 122 0.75 -16.22 -10.07
C TYR A 122 0.28 -17.22 -9.00
N ARG A 123 1.08 -18.24 -8.70
CA ARG A 123 0.76 -19.24 -7.67
C ARG A 123 0.99 -18.72 -6.25
N SER A 124 1.72 -17.61 -6.10
CA SER A 124 1.99 -16.97 -4.82
C SER A 124 0.93 -15.92 -4.49
N LEU A 125 -0.36 -16.28 -4.60
CA LEU A 125 -1.48 -15.38 -4.34
C LEU A 125 -2.47 -16.04 -3.40
N ASP A 126 -2.98 -15.28 -2.42
CA ASP A 126 -3.93 -15.75 -1.42
C ASP A 126 -4.87 -14.59 -1.02
N LEU A 127 -6.10 -14.63 -1.53
CA LEU A 127 -7.08 -13.57 -1.29
C LEU A 127 -7.47 -13.46 0.19
N GLY A 128 -7.58 -14.57 0.89
CA GLY A 128 -7.90 -14.57 2.33
C GLY A 128 -6.88 -13.82 3.17
N LYS A 129 -5.60 -14.02 2.88
CA LYS A 129 -4.51 -13.29 3.54
C LYS A 129 -4.55 -11.81 3.22
N ALA A 130 -4.82 -11.44 1.97
CA ALA A 130 -4.95 -10.04 1.57
C ALA A 130 -6.13 -9.36 2.28
N LYS A 131 -7.27 -10.04 2.37
CA LYS A 131 -8.44 -9.52 3.10
C LYS A 131 -8.12 -9.25 4.56
N THR A 132 -7.44 -10.17 5.22
CA THR A 132 -7.03 -10.00 6.62
C THR A 132 -6.13 -8.77 6.77
N ALA A 133 -5.10 -8.63 5.95
CA ALA A 133 -4.19 -7.49 5.99
C ALA A 133 -4.91 -6.16 5.69
N CYS A 134 -5.76 -6.13 4.69
CA CYS A 134 -6.53 -4.92 4.33
C CYS A 134 -7.50 -4.53 5.45
N GLY A 135 -8.15 -5.49 6.10
CA GLY A 135 -9.03 -5.23 7.24
C GLY A 135 -8.28 -4.63 8.43
N GLU A 136 -7.12 -5.15 8.74
CA GLU A 136 -6.26 -4.60 9.80
C GLU A 136 -5.78 -3.19 9.47
N TYR A 137 -5.37 -2.96 8.22
CA TYR A 137 -4.92 -1.63 7.81
C TYR A 137 -6.04 -0.58 7.81
N LEU A 138 -7.26 -0.97 7.47
CA LEU A 138 -8.43 -0.09 7.60
C LEU A 138 -8.61 0.42 9.03
N LYS A 139 -8.37 -0.42 10.03
CA LYS A 139 -8.42 -0.02 11.45
C LYS A 139 -7.34 1.02 11.76
N ILE A 140 -6.13 0.83 11.21
CA ILE A 140 -5.02 1.78 11.35
C ILE A 140 -5.40 3.13 10.72
N LEU A 141 -5.97 3.13 9.51
CA LEU A 141 -6.36 4.35 8.81
C LEU A 141 -7.42 5.16 9.53
N LYS A 142 -8.28 4.55 10.34
CA LYS A 142 -9.29 5.27 11.13
C LYS A 142 -8.69 6.27 12.11
N GLY A 143 -7.47 6.00 12.60
CA GLY A 143 -6.75 6.90 13.50
C GLY A 143 -5.87 7.93 12.81
N VAL A 144 -5.77 7.89 11.48
CA VAL A 144 -4.90 8.80 10.73
C VAL A 144 -5.61 10.12 10.46
N ASN A 145 -5.04 11.22 10.97
CA ASN A 145 -5.52 12.58 10.76
C ASN A 145 -4.40 13.56 10.39
N LYS A 146 -3.16 13.10 10.32
CA LYS A 146 -1.97 13.87 9.90
C LYS A 146 -1.12 13.00 8.97
N TYR A 147 -0.49 13.65 7.98
CA TYR A 147 0.24 12.97 6.91
C TYR A 147 1.73 13.34 6.88
N GLN A 148 2.35 13.38 8.02
CA GLN A 148 3.79 13.72 8.12
C GLN A 148 4.65 12.51 8.37
#